data_19541ed93032b4fd3a72d7d82ad0453c
#
_entry.id   19541ed93032b4fd3a72d7d82ad0453c
#
_cell.length_a   1.000
_cell.length_b   1.000
_cell.length_c   1.000
_cell.angle_alpha   90.00
_cell.angle_beta   90.00
_cell.angle_gamma   90.00
#
_symmetry.space_group_name_H-M   'P 1'
#
loop_
_entity.id
_entity.type
_entity.pdbx_description
1 polymer ?
#
loop_
_entity_poly.entity_id
_entity_poly.type
_entity_poly.pdbx_seq_one_letter_code
_entity_poly.pdbx_strand_id
1 'polypeptide(L)'
;MTIKSLGVSINHVKFEWDETKNQSNLEKHELLLSDAKAMWEGPVLELESNQPGEARNLAIGKIGGKFWTVIFTMRGETIRIISARRSRDNEKQLYHEKDNH
;
A
#
# COMPACT_ATOMS: atom_id res chain seq x y z
N MET A 1 -5.49 10.02 10.39
CA MET A 1 -5.72 9.12 9.24
C MET A 1 -7.12 8.57 9.26
N THR A 2 -7.72 8.51 8.11
CA THR A 2 -9.06 7.95 7.95
C THR A 2 -8.96 6.58 7.30
N ILE A 3 -9.64 5.59 7.87
CA ILE A 3 -9.67 4.25 7.31
C ILE A 3 -10.63 4.25 6.12
N LYS A 4 -10.15 3.82 4.96
CA LYS A 4 -10.97 3.77 3.76
C LYS A 4 -11.61 2.39 3.57
N SER A 5 -10.82 1.34 3.70
CA SER A 5 -11.35 -0.01 3.55
C SER A 5 -10.39 -1.06 4.07
N LEU A 6 -10.95 -2.23 4.37
CA LEU A 6 -10.21 -3.46 4.55
C LEU A 6 -10.99 -4.52 3.78
N GLY A 7 -10.39 -5.09 2.77
CA GLY A 7 -11.07 -6.07 1.93
C GLY A 7 -10.17 -6.65 0.88
N VAL A 8 -10.76 -7.43 -0.01
CA VAL A 8 -10.05 -8.06 -1.12
C VAL A 8 -10.08 -7.14 -2.32
N SER A 9 -8.97 -7.07 -3.06
CA SER A 9 -8.89 -6.23 -4.23
C SER A 9 -9.82 -6.72 -5.34
N ILE A 10 -10.25 -5.81 -6.20
CA ILE A 10 -11.14 -6.11 -7.30
C ILE A 10 -10.32 -6.28 -8.58
N ASN A 11 -10.86 -7.07 -9.49
CA ASN A 11 -10.15 -7.50 -10.71
C ASN A 11 -9.81 -6.39 -11.71
N HIS A 12 -10.31 -5.18 -11.51
CA HIS A 12 -10.16 -4.10 -12.49
C HIS A 12 -9.32 -2.92 -12.01
N VAL A 13 -8.58 -3.10 -10.92
CA VAL A 13 -7.73 -2.05 -10.39
C VAL A 13 -6.51 -1.90 -11.29
N LYS A 14 -6.26 -0.66 -11.68
CA LYS A 14 -5.07 -0.33 -12.47
C LYS A 14 -4.00 0.25 -11.56
N PHE A 15 -2.74 -0.07 -11.88
CA PHE A 15 -1.59 0.40 -11.11
C PHE A 15 -0.62 1.12 -12.02
N GLU A 16 0.05 2.12 -11.46
CA GLU A 16 1.16 2.77 -12.15
C GLU A 16 2.24 3.14 -11.13
N TRP A 17 3.43 3.42 -11.61
CA TRP A 17 4.58 3.82 -10.79
C TRP A 17 5.62 4.48 -11.70
N ASP A 18 6.57 5.16 -11.06
CA ASP A 18 7.72 5.71 -11.75
C ASP A 18 8.80 4.63 -11.82
N GLU A 19 9.33 4.37 -13.02
CA GLU A 19 10.28 3.27 -13.21
C GLU A 19 11.61 3.49 -12.49
N THR A 20 12.04 4.74 -12.38
CA THR A 20 13.23 5.07 -11.60
C THR A 20 13.02 4.76 -10.11
N LYS A 21 11.85 5.10 -9.59
CA LYS A 21 11.50 4.80 -8.20
C LYS A 21 11.29 3.31 -7.98
N ASN A 22 10.84 2.60 -9.01
CA ASN A 22 10.69 1.14 -8.95
C ASN A 22 12.02 0.49 -8.61
N GLN A 23 13.07 0.88 -9.32
CA GLN A 23 14.41 0.34 -9.09
C GLN A 23 15.00 0.79 -7.77
N SER A 24 14.86 2.08 -7.42
CA SER A 24 15.41 2.57 -6.16
C SER A 24 14.69 1.98 -4.95
N ASN A 25 13.42 1.64 -5.09
CA ASN A 25 12.70 0.98 -4.00
C ASN A 25 13.24 -0.43 -3.75
N LEU A 26 13.59 -1.14 -4.81
CA LEU A 26 14.24 -2.45 -4.67
C LEU A 26 15.55 -2.34 -3.91
N GLU A 27 16.35 -1.33 -4.22
CA GLU A 27 17.63 -1.11 -3.55
C GLU A 27 17.49 -0.74 -2.08
N LYS A 28 16.51 0.10 -1.75
CA LYS A 28 16.31 0.61 -0.38
C LYS A 28 15.51 -0.33 0.51
N HIS A 29 14.53 -1.00 -0.04
CA HIS A 29 13.54 -1.74 0.73
C HIS A 29 13.35 -3.19 0.28
N GLU A 30 14.13 -3.63 -0.69
CA GLU A 30 14.13 -5.01 -1.19
C GLU A 30 12.83 -5.43 -1.87
N LEU A 31 12.07 -4.48 -2.41
CA LEU A 31 10.83 -4.75 -3.12
C LEU A 31 10.68 -3.79 -4.28
N LEU A 32 10.38 -4.33 -5.47
CA LEU A 32 9.99 -3.50 -6.62
C LEU A 32 8.57 -2.97 -6.41
N LEU A 33 8.32 -1.74 -6.85
CA LEU A 33 6.96 -1.19 -6.81
C LEU A 33 6.01 -2.02 -7.67
N SER A 34 6.50 -2.57 -8.77
CA SER A 34 5.72 -3.45 -9.62
C SER A 34 5.30 -4.73 -8.91
N ASP A 35 6.09 -5.20 -7.94
CA ASP A 35 5.73 -6.36 -7.13
C ASP A 35 4.81 -5.99 -5.96
N ALA A 36 4.84 -4.73 -5.53
CA ALA A 36 4.01 -4.27 -4.42
C ALA A 36 2.52 -4.35 -4.73
N LYS A 37 2.14 -4.30 -6.01
CA LYS A 37 0.74 -4.43 -6.40
C LYS A 37 0.12 -5.77 -5.98
N ALA A 38 0.94 -6.79 -5.74
CA ALA A 38 0.47 -8.10 -5.28
C ALA A 38 -0.25 -8.02 -3.93
N MET A 39 0.03 -6.99 -3.15
CA MET A 39 -0.66 -6.77 -1.87
C MET A 39 -2.17 -6.75 -2.04
N TRP A 40 -2.65 -6.16 -3.15
CA TRP A 40 -4.09 -6.01 -3.41
C TRP A 40 -4.77 -7.31 -3.87
N GLU A 41 -4.03 -8.39 -3.99
CA GLU A 41 -4.61 -9.71 -4.25
C GLU A 41 -5.22 -10.33 -2.99
N GLY A 42 -4.91 -9.79 -1.83
CA GLY A 42 -5.46 -10.21 -0.55
C GLY A 42 -6.08 -9.04 0.20
N PRO A 43 -6.43 -9.23 1.47
CA PRO A 43 -7.00 -8.15 2.28
C PRO A 43 -5.99 -7.02 2.49
N VAL A 44 -6.44 -5.79 2.32
CA VAL A 44 -5.62 -4.60 2.45
C VAL A 44 -6.34 -3.60 3.34
N LEU A 45 -5.62 -3.05 4.33
CA LEU A 45 -6.12 -1.93 5.12
C LEU A 45 -5.64 -0.65 4.46
N GLU A 46 -6.57 0.16 3.94
CA GLU A 46 -6.24 1.44 3.34
C GLU A 46 -6.53 2.57 4.30
N LEU A 47 -5.56 3.44 4.48
CA LEU A 47 -5.65 4.61 5.35
C LEU A 47 -5.41 5.86 4.53
N GLU A 48 -6.24 6.88 4.77
CA GLU A 48 -6.09 8.15 4.10
C GLU A 48 -5.30 9.11 4.99
N SER A 49 -4.28 9.74 4.43
CA SER A 49 -3.49 10.72 5.16
C SER A 49 -4.23 12.05 5.24
N ASN A 50 -4.25 12.66 6.43
CA ASN A 50 -4.87 13.96 6.65
C ASN A 50 -3.89 15.12 6.50
N GLN A 51 -2.70 14.86 5.98
CA GLN A 51 -1.69 15.91 5.85
C GLN A 51 -2.09 16.93 4.77
N PRO A 52 -2.06 18.23 5.08
CA PRO A 52 -2.42 19.25 4.09
C PRO A 52 -1.48 19.25 2.90
N GLY A 53 -2.04 19.38 1.71
CA GLY A 53 -1.26 19.54 0.49
C GLY A 53 -0.86 18.28 -0.23
N GLU A 54 -1.01 17.11 0.38
CA GLU A 54 -0.67 15.85 -0.30
C GLU A 54 -1.74 14.79 -0.07
N ALA A 55 -2.35 14.37 -1.16
CA ALA A 55 -3.34 13.29 -1.11
C ALA A 55 -2.63 11.93 -1.16
N ARG A 56 -1.89 11.61 -0.10
CA ARG A 56 -1.20 10.32 0.02
C ARG A 56 -1.97 9.38 0.91
N ASN A 57 -2.00 8.12 0.49
CA ASN A 57 -2.67 7.06 1.22
C ASN A 57 -1.65 6.00 1.59
N LEU A 58 -1.97 5.23 2.62
CA LEU A 58 -1.18 4.08 3.02
C LEU A 58 -2.01 2.82 2.82
N ALA A 59 -1.37 1.76 2.34
CA ALA A 59 -1.98 0.44 2.26
C ALA A 59 -1.11 -0.52 3.06
N ILE A 60 -1.72 -1.25 3.97
CA ILE A 60 -1.02 -2.23 4.80
C ILE A 60 -1.58 -3.61 4.47
N GLY A 61 -0.70 -4.53 4.14
CA GLY A 61 -1.10 -5.87 3.78
C GLY A 61 0.09 -6.81 3.71
N LYS A 62 -0.16 -8.01 3.20
CA LYS A 62 0.87 -9.04 3.13
C LYS A 62 1.33 -9.28 1.70
N ILE A 63 2.64 -9.44 1.53
CA ILE A 63 3.26 -9.89 0.31
C ILE A 63 4.24 -10.98 0.70
N GLY A 64 4.06 -12.19 0.19
CA GLY A 64 4.94 -13.30 0.53
C GLY A 64 4.97 -13.64 2.02
N GLY A 65 3.85 -13.46 2.72
CA GLY A 65 3.75 -13.76 4.14
C GLY A 65 4.30 -12.69 5.07
N LYS A 66 4.81 -11.59 4.52
CA LYS A 66 5.37 -10.48 5.31
C LYS A 66 4.53 -9.25 5.15
N PHE A 67 4.47 -8.42 6.21
CA PHE A 67 3.71 -7.18 6.17
C PHE A 67 4.49 -6.06 5.51
N TRP A 68 3.83 -5.40 4.58
CA TRP A 68 4.37 -4.25 3.85
C TRP A 68 3.40 -3.08 3.94
N THR A 69 3.96 -1.88 3.89
CA THR A 69 3.18 -0.65 3.81
C THR A 69 3.51 0.03 2.50
N VAL A 70 2.50 0.23 1.69
CA VAL A 70 2.64 0.89 0.39
C VAL A 70 2.09 2.30 0.51
N ILE A 71 2.88 3.27 0.05
CA ILE A 71 2.45 4.66 -0.04
C ILE A 71 1.99 4.88 -1.47
N PHE A 72 0.77 5.38 -1.63
CA PHE A 72 0.19 5.57 -2.96
C PHE A 72 -0.71 6.80 -3.00
N THR A 73 -1.04 7.22 -4.20
CA THR A 73 -2.05 8.25 -4.44
C THR A 73 -3.00 7.75 -5.52
N MET A 74 -4.19 8.29 -5.54
CA MET A 74 -5.16 7.94 -6.58
C MET A 74 -5.09 8.92 -7.73
N ARG A 75 -5.10 8.41 -8.94
CA ARG A 75 -5.28 9.20 -10.17
C ARG A 75 -6.50 8.65 -10.88
N GLY A 76 -7.67 9.26 -10.61
CA GLY A 76 -8.92 8.67 -11.03
C GLY A 76 -9.09 7.32 -10.37
N GLU A 77 -9.21 6.27 -11.16
CA GLU A 77 -9.36 4.89 -10.65
C GLU A 77 -8.02 4.13 -10.60
N THR A 78 -6.93 4.79 -10.95
CA THR A 78 -5.61 4.17 -10.97
C THR A 78 -4.88 4.41 -9.66
N ILE A 79 -4.31 3.36 -9.10
CA ILE A 79 -3.46 3.45 -7.91
C ILE A 79 -2.04 3.75 -8.38
N ARG A 80 -1.55 4.93 -8.04
CA ARG A 80 -0.16 5.29 -8.33
C ARG A 80 0.70 4.98 -7.12
N ILE A 81 1.50 3.94 -7.24
CA ILE A 81 2.39 3.49 -6.15
C ILE A 81 3.61 4.41 -6.11
N ILE A 82 3.86 4.99 -4.94
CA ILE A 82 4.96 5.93 -4.74
C ILE A 82 6.15 5.24 -4.06
N SER A 83 5.87 4.40 -3.07
CA SER A 83 6.90 3.75 -2.28
C SER A 83 6.33 2.52 -1.59
N ALA A 84 7.19 1.57 -1.25
CA ALA A 84 6.80 0.39 -0.49
C ALA A 84 7.90 0.05 0.49
N ARG A 85 7.55 -0.21 1.75
CA ARG A 85 8.51 -0.58 2.79
C ARG A 85 7.90 -1.60 3.73
N ARG A 86 8.74 -2.25 4.52
CA ARG A 86 8.24 -3.16 5.54
C ARG A 86 7.39 -2.37 6.55
N SER A 87 6.32 -2.98 7.00
CA SER A 87 5.42 -2.33 7.95
C SER A 87 6.08 -2.13 9.30
N ARG A 88 5.74 -1.03 9.96
CA ARG A 88 6.13 -0.75 11.34
C ARG A 88 5.19 -1.50 12.28
N ASP A 89 5.61 -1.64 13.55
CA ASP A 89 4.81 -2.39 14.52
C ASP A 89 3.41 -1.80 14.73
N ASN A 90 3.31 -0.48 14.79
CA ASN A 90 2.00 0.17 14.94
C ASN A 90 1.10 -0.06 13.71
N GLU A 91 1.70 -0.19 12.54
CA GLU A 91 0.94 -0.46 11.32
C GLU A 91 0.42 -1.89 11.30
N LYS A 92 1.24 -2.84 11.70
CA LYS A 92 0.81 -4.23 11.85
C LYS A 92 -0.32 -4.34 12.87
N GLN A 93 -0.21 -3.61 13.96
CA GLN A 93 -1.23 -3.60 15.00
C GLN A 93 -2.57 -3.07 14.46
N LEU A 94 -2.53 -1.98 13.71
CA LEU A 94 -3.73 -1.43 13.08
C LEU A 94 -4.38 -2.44 12.15
N TYR A 95 -3.59 -3.14 11.35
CA TYR A 95 -4.10 -4.16 10.45
C TYR A 95 -4.80 -5.28 11.23
N HIS A 96 -4.16 -5.78 12.29
CA HIS A 96 -4.74 -6.85 13.10
C HIS A 96 -6.02 -6.43 13.81
N GLU A 97 -6.09 -5.20 14.31
CA GLU A 97 -7.29 -4.68 14.95
C GLU A 97 -8.49 -4.65 14.01
N LYS A 98 -8.26 -4.33 12.73
CA LYS A 98 -9.34 -4.26 11.76
C LYS A 98 -9.68 -5.63 11.18
N ASP A 99 -8.70 -6.53 11.08
CA ASP A 99 -8.90 -7.87 10.56
C ASP A 99 -9.69 -8.75 11.55
N ASN A 100 -9.65 -8.44 12.84
CA ASN A 100 -10.28 -9.22 13.89
C ASN A 100 -11.73 -8.80 14.18
N HIS A 101 -12.32 -8.01 13.32
CA HIS A 101 -13.74 -7.63 13.46
C HIS A 101 -14.66 -8.57 12.66
#